data_c8755d04af0a1e86b53830a796e45c49
#
_entry.id   c8755d04af0a1e86b53830a796e45c49
#
_cell.length_a   1.000
_cell.length_b   1.000
_cell.length_c   1.000
_cell.angle_alpha   90.00
_cell.angle_beta   90.00
_cell.angle_gamma   90.00
#
_symmetry.space_group_name_H-M   'P 1'
#
loop_
_entity.id
_entity.type
_entity.pdbx_description
1 polymer ?
#
loop_
_entity_poly.entity_id
_entity_poly.type
_entity_poly.pdbx_seq_one_letter_code
_entity_poly.pdbx_strand_id
1 'polypeptide(L)'
;MSIMEKEKAVVVVSGWLDSTVLLYKIIDEWYEPYVLSFNYGQKHSKELECAKKTCEKLWLNHKIVDISFLKDLLDSSLLNDDEEVPEWDYREENMKSTVVPSRNLIFSSIAIGYGQSIGAKIVALGVHWGDHTIYPDCREEFVDKLNEVAKISDWHYIELYCPFTKISKSDIVKIWKDLDVDFSLTWSCYKWGEKPCGKCGTCTERLEAFRDNWMEDVLDYNED
;
A
#
# COMPACT_ATOMS: atom_id res chain seq x y z
N MET A 1 -18.83 -31.69 11.09
CA MET A 1 -17.77 -31.00 10.35
C MET A 1 -17.48 -29.71 11.10
N SER A 2 -16.32 -29.59 11.72
CA SER A 2 -15.87 -28.32 12.31
C SER A 2 -15.68 -27.34 11.14
N ILE A 3 -16.44 -26.24 11.15
CA ILE A 3 -16.15 -25.11 10.25
C ILE A 3 -14.77 -24.60 10.70
N MET A 4 -13.76 -24.76 9.85
CA MET A 4 -12.45 -24.16 10.13
C MET A 4 -12.65 -22.64 10.10
N GLU A 5 -12.45 -22.01 11.24
CA GLU A 5 -12.51 -20.57 11.39
C GLU A 5 -11.31 -19.97 10.64
N LYS A 6 -11.53 -18.91 9.86
CA LYS A 6 -10.43 -18.25 9.15
C LYS A 6 -9.49 -17.56 10.15
N GLU A 7 -8.19 -17.68 9.92
CA GLU A 7 -7.21 -16.88 10.68
C GLU A 7 -7.33 -15.41 10.32
N LYS A 8 -7.23 -14.52 11.31
CA LYS A 8 -7.31 -13.08 11.10
C LYS A 8 -6.00 -12.55 10.53
N ALA A 9 -6.12 -11.63 9.57
CA ALA A 9 -5.01 -10.87 9.01
C ALA A 9 -5.29 -9.37 9.10
N VAL A 10 -4.36 -8.59 9.62
CA VAL A 10 -4.41 -7.13 9.45
C VAL A 10 -3.76 -6.79 8.12
N VAL A 11 -4.47 -6.05 7.26
CA VAL A 11 -3.98 -5.66 5.93
C VAL A 11 -3.88 -4.15 5.86
N VAL A 12 -2.69 -3.62 5.59
CA VAL A 12 -2.50 -2.18 5.35
C VAL A 12 -2.81 -1.89 3.90
N VAL A 13 -3.88 -1.12 3.67
CA VAL A 13 -4.38 -0.78 2.33
C VAL A 13 -4.36 0.73 2.16
N SER A 14 -3.53 1.22 1.26
CA SER A 14 -3.47 2.63 0.89
C SER A 14 -4.55 3.03 -0.13
N GLY A 15 -5.09 2.08 -0.89
CA GLY A 15 -5.92 2.32 -2.08
C GLY A 15 -5.10 2.39 -3.37
N TRP A 16 -3.79 2.17 -3.27
CA TRP A 16 -2.93 1.98 -4.43
C TRP A 16 -3.06 0.56 -4.96
N LEU A 17 -2.61 0.38 -6.20
CA LEU A 17 -2.63 -0.90 -6.91
C LEU A 17 -2.06 -2.04 -6.06
N ASP A 18 -0.86 -1.87 -5.54
CA ASP A 18 -0.10 -2.93 -4.86
C ASP A 18 -0.81 -3.44 -3.60
N SER A 19 -1.25 -2.51 -2.75
CA SER A 19 -1.97 -2.83 -1.51
C SER A 19 -3.37 -3.41 -1.76
N THR A 20 -4.00 -3.01 -2.88
CA THR A 20 -5.30 -3.56 -3.27
C THR A 20 -5.14 -5.00 -3.77
N VAL A 21 -4.14 -5.30 -4.60
CA VAL A 21 -3.83 -6.68 -5.02
C VAL A 21 -3.49 -7.56 -3.82
N LEU A 22 -2.72 -7.03 -2.86
CA LEU A 22 -2.43 -7.73 -1.61
C LEU A 22 -3.70 -8.10 -0.85
N LEU A 23 -4.67 -7.19 -0.75
CA LEU A 23 -5.93 -7.45 -0.05
C LEU A 23 -6.69 -8.63 -0.68
N TYR A 24 -6.80 -8.66 -2.01
CA TYR A 24 -7.43 -9.77 -2.72
C TYR A 24 -6.66 -11.08 -2.53
N LYS A 25 -5.33 -11.02 -2.54
CA LYS A 25 -4.48 -12.18 -2.28
C LYS A 25 -4.70 -12.75 -0.86
N ILE A 26 -4.82 -11.92 0.16
CA ILE A 26 -5.12 -12.34 1.54
C ILE A 26 -6.48 -13.04 1.63
N ILE A 27 -7.47 -12.57 0.89
CA ILE A 27 -8.79 -13.19 0.83
C ILE A 27 -8.72 -14.57 0.13
N ASP A 28 -7.98 -14.66 -0.97
CA ASP A 28 -7.75 -15.90 -1.73
C ASP A 28 -6.98 -16.94 -0.90
N GLU A 29 -6.03 -16.52 -0.09
CA GLU A 29 -5.28 -17.36 0.86
C GLU A 29 -6.09 -17.74 2.11
N TRP A 30 -7.39 -17.47 2.11
CA TRP A 30 -8.34 -17.92 3.12
C TRP A 30 -8.20 -17.24 4.49
N TYR A 31 -7.65 -16.01 4.56
CA TYR A 31 -7.67 -15.20 5.78
C TYR A 31 -8.99 -14.41 5.93
N GLU A 32 -9.28 -13.98 7.17
CA GLU A 32 -10.28 -12.97 7.49
C GLU A 32 -9.58 -11.60 7.59
N PRO A 33 -9.72 -10.70 6.60
CA PRO A 33 -8.98 -9.44 6.60
C PRO A 33 -9.63 -8.38 7.51
N TYR A 34 -8.79 -7.71 8.28
CA TYR A 34 -9.08 -6.48 9.03
C TYR A 34 -8.25 -5.36 8.42
N VAL A 35 -8.89 -4.47 7.68
CA VAL A 35 -8.20 -3.48 6.87
C VAL A 35 -7.93 -2.21 7.64
N LEU A 36 -6.66 -1.73 7.56
CA LEU A 36 -6.23 -0.43 8.03
C LEU A 36 -5.79 0.43 6.86
N SER A 37 -6.28 1.68 6.82
CA SER A 37 -5.72 2.76 6.00
C SER A 37 -5.28 3.90 6.91
N PHE A 38 -4.31 4.70 6.45
CA PHE A 38 -3.73 5.77 7.25
C PHE A 38 -3.94 7.12 6.59
N ASN A 39 -4.59 8.04 7.32
CA ASN A 39 -4.53 9.46 7.05
C ASN A 39 -3.32 10.02 7.81
N TYR A 40 -2.19 10.27 7.11
CA TYR A 40 -0.96 10.79 7.70
C TYR A 40 -0.69 12.26 7.32
N GLY A 41 -1.73 12.94 6.81
CA GLY A 41 -1.64 14.33 6.35
C GLY A 41 -1.16 14.48 4.91
N GLN A 42 -1.19 13.37 4.13
CA GLN A 42 -0.87 13.40 2.70
C GLN A 42 -1.78 14.38 1.93
N LYS A 43 -1.22 15.03 0.92
CA LYS A 43 -1.91 16.01 0.08
C LYS A 43 -3.19 15.47 -0.58
N HIS A 44 -3.27 14.16 -0.78
CA HIS A 44 -4.38 13.53 -1.51
C HIS A 44 -5.10 12.50 -0.66
N SER A 45 -6.38 12.68 -0.50
CA SER A 45 -7.25 11.71 0.18
C SER A 45 -7.94 10.72 -0.79
N LYS A 46 -7.78 10.89 -2.11
CA LYS A 46 -8.48 10.07 -3.10
C LYS A 46 -8.10 8.59 -3.00
N GLU A 47 -6.87 8.30 -2.65
CA GLU A 47 -6.43 6.94 -2.36
C GLU A 47 -7.23 6.31 -1.21
N LEU A 48 -7.54 7.07 -0.15
CA LEU A 48 -8.34 6.60 0.98
C LEU A 48 -9.80 6.32 0.57
N GLU A 49 -10.34 7.12 -0.35
CA GLU A 49 -11.66 6.86 -0.93
C GLU A 49 -11.67 5.57 -1.75
N CYS A 50 -10.62 5.31 -2.51
CA CYS A 50 -10.44 4.06 -3.25
C CYS A 50 -10.36 2.86 -2.30
N ALA A 51 -9.53 2.93 -1.26
CA ALA A 51 -9.45 1.90 -0.23
C ALA A 51 -10.82 1.63 0.42
N LYS A 52 -11.55 2.70 0.77
CA LYS A 52 -12.88 2.61 1.35
C LYS A 52 -13.87 1.91 0.41
N LYS A 53 -13.95 2.34 -0.86
CA LYS A 53 -14.85 1.73 -1.87
C LYS A 53 -14.52 0.25 -2.11
N THR A 54 -13.23 -0.10 -2.15
CA THR A 54 -12.80 -1.50 -2.27
C THR A 54 -13.28 -2.33 -1.08
N CYS A 55 -13.10 -1.84 0.15
CA CYS A 55 -13.56 -2.53 1.34
C CYS A 55 -15.08 -2.64 1.42
N GLU A 56 -15.81 -1.60 1.04
CA GLU A 56 -17.28 -1.63 0.94
C GLU A 56 -17.75 -2.67 -0.07
N LYS A 57 -17.15 -2.72 -1.26
CA LYS A 57 -17.44 -3.72 -2.31
C LYS A 57 -17.23 -5.16 -1.81
N LEU A 58 -16.18 -5.36 -1.01
CA LEU A 58 -15.81 -6.68 -0.48
C LEU A 58 -16.44 -7.00 0.89
N TRP A 59 -17.28 -6.10 1.43
CA TRP A 59 -17.94 -6.25 2.74
C TRP A 59 -16.97 -6.49 3.90
N LEU A 60 -15.83 -5.75 3.90
CA LEU A 60 -14.75 -5.91 4.87
C LEU A 60 -14.78 -4.87 5.98
N ASN A 61 -14.26 -5.25 7.16
CA ASN A 61 -13.97 -4.32 8.24
C ASN A 61 -12.83 -3.40 7.85
N HIS A 62 -13.10 -2.10 7.71
CA HIS A 62 -12.13 -1.09 7.35
C HIS A 62 -12.06 0.01 8.40
N LYS A 63 -10.86 0.36 8.83
CA LYS A 63 -10.60 1.49 9.73
C LYS A 63 -9.60 2.43 9.06
N ILE A 64 -9.94 3.72 9.05
CA ILE A 64 -8.99 4.78 8.71
C ILE A 64 -8.41 5.32 10.01
N VAL A 65 -7.11 5.16 10.18
CA VAL A 65 -6.37 5.66 11.35
C VAL A 65 -5.88 7.06 11.04
N ASP A 66 -6.31 8.03 11.82
CA ASP A 66 -5.87 9.42 11.68
C ASP A 66 -4.59 9.65 12.49
N ILE A 67 -3.50 9.89 11.77
CA ILE A 67 -2.19 10.28 12.27
C ILE A 67 -1.69 11.51 11.49
N SER A 68 -2.63 12.37 11.06
CA SER A 68 -2.35 13.55 10.21
C SER A 68 -1.42 14.57 10.86
N PHE A 69 -1.25 14.52 12.19
CA PHE A 69 -0.26 15.32 12.91
C PHE A 69 1.18 15.05 12.46
N LEU A 70 1.45 13.94 11.76
CA LEU A 70 2.78 13.63 11.24
C LEU A 70 3.27 14.67 10.22
N LYS A 71 2.36 15.35 9.51
CA LYS A 71 2.73 16.44 8.59
C LYS A 71 3.44 17.61 9.29
N ASP A 72 3.20 17.80 10.59
CA ASP A 72 3.83 18.85 11.39
C ASP A 72 5.21 18.44 11.93
N LEU A 73 5.57 17.15 11.79
CA LEU A 73 6.81 16.57 12.31
C LEU A 73 7.77 16.07 11.23
N LEU A 74 7.22 15.66 10.07
CA LEU A 74 7.99 15.00 9.01
C LEU A 74 8.01 15.89 7.77
N ASP A 75 9.19 15.93 7.13
CA ASP A 75 9.42 16.69 5.91
C ASP A 75 9.36 15.78 4.68
N SER A 76 8.48 16.12 3.73
CA SER A 76 8.33 15.42 2.45
C SER A 76 7.46 16.22 1.49
N SER A 77 7.78 16.18 0.21
CA SER A 77 6.93 16.79 -0.84
C SER A 77 5.52 16.20 -0.93
N LEU A 78 5.27 15.05 -0.30
CA LEU A 78 3.93 14.46 -0.18
C LEU A 78 3.11 15.07 0.97
N LEU A 79 3.74 15.80 1.88
CA LEU A 79 3.12 16.43 3.06
C LEU A 79 3.05 17.95 2.92
N ASN A 80 4.08 18.56 2.32
CA ASN A 80 4.24 20.00 2.20
C ASN A 80 3.53 20.55 0.97
N ASP A 81 2.51 21.38 1.15
CA ASP A 81 1.70 21.95 0.06
C ASP A 81 2.51 22.84 -0.91
N ASP A 82 3.60 23.44 -0.43
CA ASP A 82 4.45 24.35 -1.20
C ASP A 82 5.49 23.60 -2.09
N GLU A 83 5.65 22.30 -1.95
CA GLU A 83 6.62 21.51 -2.72
C GLU A 83 5.95 20.79 -3.89
N GLU A 84 6.53 20.91 -5.08
CA GLU A 84 6.07 20.17 -6.26
C GLU A 84 6.53 18.71 -6.23
N VAL A 85 5.63 17.81 -6.62
CA VAL A 85 5.96 16.39 -6.80
C VAL A 85 6.68 16.22 -8.14
N PRO A 86 7.82 15.51 -8.19
CA PRO A 86 8.58 15.28 -9.42
C PRO A 86 7.76 14.63 -10.52
N GLU A 87 8.01 15.05 -11.78
CA GLU A 87 7.40 14.50 -12.98
C GLU A 87 8.38 13.60 -13.74
N TRP A 88 7.85 12.66 -14.51
CA TRP A 88 8.47 11.85 -15.57
C TRP A 88 9.51 10.81 -15.14
N ASP A 89 10.23 11.02 -14.05
CA ASP A 89 11.40 10.21 -13.77
C ASP A 89 11.28 9.51 -12.40
N TYR A 90 11.10 8.19 -12.41
CA TYR A 90 11.09 7.34 -11.22
C TYR A 90 12.51 6.93 -10.83
N ARG A 91 13.47 7.90 -10.82
CA ARG A 91 14.84 7.68 -10.34
C ARG A 91 15.02 8.12 -8.91
N GLU A 92 15.96 7.46 -8.23
CA GLU A 92 16.26 7.71 -6.81
C GLU A 92 16.46 9.20 -6.48
N GLU A 93 17.23 9.93 -7.31
CA GLU A 93 17.55 11.33 -7.04
C GLU A 93 16.33 12.24 -7.04
N ASN A 94 15.40 12.01 -7.98
CA ASN A 94 14.20 12.83 -8.12
C ASN A 94 13.13 12.45 -7.10
N MET A 95 13.05 11.17 -6.73
CA MET A 95 12.03 10.65 -5.85
C MET A 95 12.36 10.80 -4.36
N LYS A 96 13.59 11.21 -3.98
CA LYS A 96 13.98 11.40 -2.57
C LYS A 96 13.09 12.38 -1.82
N SER A 97 12.60 13.44 -2.48
CA SER A 97 11.68 14.41 -1.87
C SER A 97 10.33 13.81 -1.49
N THR A 98 9.92 12.71 -2.12
CA THR A 98 8.65 12.02 -1.84
C THR A 98 8.75 11.03 -0.67
N VAL A 99 9.95 10.80 -0.14
CA VAL A 99 10.14 9.91 1.00
C VAL A 99 9.57 10.56 2.26
N VAL A 100 8.56 9.95 2.85
CA VAL A 100 8.09 10.30 4.18
C VAL A 100 8.90 9.47 5.18
N PRO A 101 9.74 10.10 6.03
CA PRO A 101 10.68 9.37 6.89
C PRO A 101 9.99 8.29 7.74
N SER A 102 10.49 7.05 7.64
CA SER A 102 10.01 5.89 8.43
C SER A 102 8.50 5.63 8.33
N ARG A 103 7.85 6.02 7.26
CA ARG A 103 6.39 5.88 7.10
C ARG A 103 5.93 4.44 7.29
N ASN A 104 6.57 3.49 6.62
CA ASN A 104 6.20 2.07 6.72
C ASN A 104 6.49 1.49 8.12
N LEU A 105 7.50 1.99 8.83
CA LEU A 105 7.76 1.62 10.22
C LEU A 105 6.60 2.07 11.14
N ILE A 106 6.15 3.31 10.99
CA ILE A 106 5.04 3.88 11.78
C ILE A 106 3.74 3.10 11.52
N PHE A 107 3.39 2.89 10.25
CA PHE A 107 2.19 2.16 9.86
C PHE A 107 2.23 0.71 10.36
N SER A 108 3.36 0.05 10.18
CA SER A 108 3.54 -1.33 10.64
C SER A 108 3.45 -1.45 12.14
N SER A 109 4.02 -0.52 12.91
CA SER A 109 3.95 -0.55 14.37
C SER A 109 2.50 -0.45 14.87
N ILE A 110 1.69 0.41 14.27
CA ILE A 110 0.27 0.53 14.60
C ILE A 110 -0.50 -0.73 14.19
N ALA A 111 -0.22 -1.25 12.98
CA ALA A 111 -0.86 -2.46 12.47
C ALA A 111 -0.51 -3.70 13.29
N ILE A 112 0.76 -3.84 13.75
CA ILE A 112 1.21 -4.91 14.64
C ILE A 112 0.44 -4.85 15.97
N GLY A 113 0.41 -3.69 16.63
CA GLY A 113 -0.31 -3.53 17.91
C GLY A 113 -1.81 -3.81 17.77
N TYR A 114 -2.43 -3.36 16.66
CA TYR A 114 -3.82 -3.70 16.37
C TYR A 114 -4.00 -5.20 16.13
N GLY A 115 -3.13 -5.81 15.34
CA GLY A 115 -3.16 -7.25 15.06
C GLY A 115 -3.05 -8.09 16.33
N GLN A 116 -2.11 -7.76 17.20
CA GLN A 116 -1.94 -8.42 18.51
C GLN A 116 -3.21 -8.29 19.37
N SER A 117 -3.83 -7.10 19.38
CA SER A 117 -5.03 -6.87 20.19
C SER A 117 -6.27 -7.64 19.72
N ILE A 118 -6.37 -8.00 18.45
CA ILE A 118 -7.49 -8.76 17.88
C ILE A 118 -7.18 -10.25 17.68
N GLY A 119 -5.97 -10.68 18.03
CA GLY A 119 -5.51 -12.04 17.83
C GLY A 119 -5.28 -12.40 16.36
N ALA A 120 -4.77 -11.47 15.55
CA ALA A 120 -4.44 -11.74 14.15
C ALA A 120 -3.15 -12.55 14.04
N LYS A 121 -3.07 -13.38 13.00
CA LYS A 121 -1.91 -14.22 12.69
C LYS A 121 -0.79 -13.44 12.00
N ILE A 122 -1.18 -12.54 11.09
CA ILE A 122 -0.26 -11.78 10.25
C ILE A 122 -0.66 -10.31 10.14
N VAL A 123 0.35 -9.48 9.83
CA VAL A 123 0.19 -8.12 9.31
C VAL A 123 0.73 -8.10 7.89
N ALA A 124 -0.11 -7.76 6.92
CA ALA A 124 0.23 -7.76 5.51
C ALA A 124 0.51 -6.34 4.98
N LEU A 125 1.63 -6.18 4.26
CA LEU A 125 2.09 -4.93 3.66
C LEU A 125 2.41 -5.12 2.17
N GLY A 126 1.96 -4.19 1.32
CA GLY A 126 2.13 -4.22 -0.13
C GLY A 126 3.45 -3.64 -0.63
N VAL A 127 4.53 -3.72 0.16
CA VAL A 127 5.87 -3.28 -0.25
C VAL A 127 6.42 -4.20 -1.34
N HIS A 128 7.02 -3.64 -2.40
CA HIS A 128 7.50 -4.40 -3.54
C HIS A 128 8.92 -4.01 -3.98
N TRP A 129 9.54 -4.84 -4.84
CA TRP A 129 10.94 -4.69 -5.24
C TRP A 129 11.23 -3.36 -5.95
N GLY A 130 10.31 -2.83 -6.75
CA GLY A 130 10.48 -1.56 -7.47
C GLY A 130 10.75 -0.36 -6.55
N ASP A 131 10.24 -0.40 -5.33
CA ASP A 131 10.40 0.66 -4.34
C ASP A 131 11.75 0.64 -3.61
N HIS A 132 12.52 -0.45 -3.67
CA HIS A 132 13.71 -0.69 -2.86
C HIS A 132 14.83 0.34 -3.06
N THR A 133 14.95 0.89 -4.27
CA THR A 133 15.98 1.89 -4.59
C THR A 133 15.67 3.25 -3.99
N ILE A 134 14.39 3.58 -3.86
CA ILE A 134 13.91 4.90 -3.43
C ILE A 134 13.59 4.89 -1.92
N TYR A 135 12.87 3.88 -1.46
CA TYR A 135 12.32 3.80 -0.10
C TYR A 135 13.05 2.73 0.73
N PRO A 136 13.95 3.14 1.64
CA PRO A 136 14.69 2.18 2.48
C PRO A 136 13.80 1.26 3.31
N ASP A 137 12.63 1.74 3.72
CA ASP A 137 11.62 1.01 4.51
C ASP A 137 10.70 0.10 3.68
N CYS A 138 11.04 -0.10 2.40
CA CYS A 138 10.46 -1.14 1.53
C CYS A 138 11.41 -2.32 1.30
N ARG A 139 12.68 -2.24 1.72
CA ARG A 139 13.70 -3.26 1.46
C ARG A 139 13.47 -4.53 2.26
N GLU A 140 13.90 -5.66 1.70
CA GLU A 140 13.78 -6.98 2.35
C GLU A 140 14.44 -6.97 3.74
N GLU A 141 15.64 -6.42 3.87
CA GLU A 141 16.34 -6.32 5.15
C GLU A 141 15.52 -5.56 6.21
N PHE A 142 14.83 -4.48 5.82
CA PHE A 142 13.95 -3.75 6.72
C PHE A 142 12.78 -4.62 7.18
N VAL A 143 12.10 -5.28 6.22
CA VAL A 143 10.96 -6.18 6.50
C VAL A 143 11.38 -7.32 7.43
N ASP A 144 12.53 -7.95 7.19
CA ASP A 144 13.05 -9.04 8.01
C ASP A 144 13.31 -8.59 9.46
N LYS A 145 13.99 -7.45 9.64
CA LYS A 145 14.26 -6.89 10.97
C LYS A 145 12.99 -6.50 11.71
N LEU A 146 12.04 -5.90 11.00
CA LEU A 146 10.76 -5.53 11.60
C LEU A 146 9.93 -6.76 11.97
N ASN A 147 9.97 -7.82 11.17
CA ASN A 147 9.35 -9.10 11.47
C ASN A 147 9.92 -9.73 12.75
N GLU A 148 11.24 -9.68 12.94
CA GLU A 148 11.88 -10.11 14.18
C GLU A 148 11.38 -9.31 15.39
N VAL A 149 11.23 -8.00 15.25
CA VAL A 149 10.68 -7.14 16.30
C VAL A 149 9.22 -7.49 16.58
N ALA A 150 8.40 -7.68 15.54
CA ALA A 150 6.98 -8.02 15.68
C ALA A 150 6.77 -9.31 16.50
N LYS A 151 7.62 -10.33 16.24
CA LYS A 151 7.56 -11.64 16.91
C LYS A 151 7.80 -11.59 18.42
N ILE A 152 8.55 -10.60 18.90
CA ILE A 152 8.97 -10.49 20.30
C ILE A 152 8.33 -9.31 21.04
N SER A 153 7.49 -8.50 20.35
CA SER A 153 6.93 -7.26 20.90
C SER A 153 5.76 -7.47 21.84
N ASP A 154 5.14 -8.63 21.83
CA ASP A 154 3.99 -8.98 22.68
C ASP A 154 3.93 -10.49 22.96
N TRP A 155 3.07 -10.90 23.90
CA TRP A 155 2.78 -12.31 24.17
C TRP A 155 2.02 -13.00 23.04
N HIS A 156 1.22 -12.24 22.27
CA HIS A 156 0.59 -12.74 21.06
C HIS A 156 1.56 -12.66 19.88
N TYR A 157 1.98 -13.84 19.41
CA TYR A 157 2.87 -13.96 18.26
C TYR A 157 2.19 -13.52 16.97
N ILE A 158 2.82 -12.60 16.25
CA ILE A 158 2.37 -12.08 14.96
C ILE A 158 3.52 -12.01 13.96
N GLU A 159 3.26 -12.27 12.70
CA GLU A 159 4.26 -12.18 11.63
C GLU A 159 3.91 -11.10 10.61
N LEU A 160 4.94 -10.50 10.01
CA LEU A 160 4.77 -9.68 8.83
C LEU A 160 4.65 -10.56 7.58
N TYR A 161 3.72 -10.22 6.71
CA TYR A 161 3.50 -10.87 5.43
C TYR A 161 3.66 -9.85 4.30
N CYS A 162 4.80 -9.88 3.61
CA CYS A 162 5.17 -8.94 2.54
C CYS A 162 5.52 -9.72 1.26
N PRO A 163 4.51 -10.31 0.57
CA PRO A 163 4.76 -11.28 -0.50
C PRO A 163 5.36 -10.66 -1.78
N PHE A 164 5.37 -9.32 -1.87
CA PHE A 164 5.80 -8.61 -3.06
C PHE A 164 7.23 -8.06 -3.01
N THR A 165 7.96 -8.26 -1.91
CA THR A 165 9.32 -7.73 -1.72
C THR A 165 10.31 -8.16 -2.81
N LYS A 166 10.06 -9.27 -3.50
CA LYS A 166 10.96 -9.84 -4.53
C LYS A 166 10.42 -9.74 -5.96
N ILE A 167 9.27 -9.12 -6.14
CA ILE A 167 8.61 -9.02 -7.44
C ILE A 167 8.39 -7.57 -7.84
N SER A 168 8.31 -7.33 -9.14
CA SER A 168 8.06 -6.02 -9.73
C SER A 168 6.57 -5.65 -9.69
N LYS A 169 6.26 -4.37 -9.92
CA LYS A 169 4.87 -3.91 -10.11
C LYS A 169 4.22 -4.61 -11.31
N SER A 170 4.96 -4.91 -12.35
CA SER A 170 4.50 -5.67 -13.51
C SER A 170 4.06 -7.10 -13.11
N ASP A 171 4.83 -7.76 -12.22
CA ASP A 171 4.43 -9.08 -11.68
C ASP A 171 3.18 -8.98 -10.79
N ILE A 172 3.03 -7.91 -10.03
CA ILE A 172 1.82 -7.66 -9.21
C ILE A 172 0.59 -7.51 -10.11
N VAL A 173 0.71 -6.76 -11.22
CA VAL A 173 -0.36 -6.65 -12.23
C VAL A 173 -0.70 -8.00 -12.85
N LYS A 174 0.26 -8.90 -13.02
CA LYS A 174 0.02 -10.25 -13.52
C LYS A 174 -0.75 -11.12 -12.52
N ILE A 175 -0.39 -11.08 -11.24
CA ILE A 175 -1.11 -11.78 -10.15
C ILE A 175 -2.58 -11.34 -10.10
N TRP A 176 -2.84 -10.06 -10.31
CA TRP A 176 -4.18 -9.49 -10.35
C TRP A 176 -5.13 -10.20 -11.31
N LYS A 177 -4.67 -10.56 -12.49
CA LYS A 177 -5.51 -11.18 -13.53
C LYS A 177 -6.17 -12.47 -13.03
N ASP A 178 -5.47 -13.18 -12.13
CA ASP A 178 -5.94 -14.43 -11.55
C ASP A 178 -6.91 -14.19 -10.37
N LEU A 179 -6.89 -12.98 -9.77
CA LEU A 179 -7.66 -12.62 -8.57
C LEU A 179 -8.92 -11.75 -8.87
N ASP A 180 -9.16 -11.38 -10.12
CA ASP A 180 -10.30 -10.52 -10.55
C ASP A 180 -10.41 -9.21 -9.76
N VAL A 181 -9.28 -8.53 -9.54
CA VAL A 181 -9.21 -7.25 -8.81
C VAL A 181 -9.83 -6.12 -9.64
N ASP A 182 -10.63 -5.26 -9.04
CA ASP A 182 -11.19 -4.09 -9.71
C ASP A 182 -10.23 -2.89 -9.63
N PHE A 183 -9.43 -2.70 -10.66
CA PHE A 183 -8.49 -1.57 -10.72
C PHE A 183 -9.14 -0.20 -10.90
N SER A 184 -10.40 -0.12 -11.27
CA SER A 184 -11.12 1.15 -11.31
C SER A 184 -11.26 1.77 -9.91
N LEU A 185 -11.11 0.96 -8.87
CA LEU A 185 -11.13 1.35 -7.47
C LEU A 185 -9.72 1.55 -6.89
N THR A 186 -8.71 1.78 -7.71
CA THR A 186 -7.33 2.04 -7.26
C THR A 186 -6.85 3.41 -7.72
N TRP A 187 -5.94 4.01 -6.95
CA TRP A 187 -5.34 5.28 -7.27
C TRP A 187 -3.82 5.23 -7.06
N SER A 188 -3.04 5.76 -7.99
CA SER A 188 -1.58 5.77 -7.88
C SER A 188 -0.96 7.14 -8.21
N CYS A 189 -1.76 8.18 -8.38
CA CYS A 189 -1.25 9.49 -8.74
C CYS A 189 -0.90 10.32 -7.50
N TYR A 190 0.26 10.98 -7.52
CA TYR A 190 0.68 11.93 -6.48
C TYR A 190 0.07 13.31 -6.64
N LYS A 191 -0.58 13.63 -7.77
CA LYS A 191 -1.17 14.95 -8.03
C LYS A 191 -2.65 14.99 -7.76
N TRP A 192 -3.13 16.19 -7.41
CA TRP A 192 -4.56 16.48 -7.29
C TRP A 192 -5.27 16.35 -8.64
N GLY A 193 -6.51 15.90 -8.61
CA GLY A 193 -7.37 15.86 -9.77
C GLY A 193 -8.45 14.80 -9.66
N GLU A 194 -9.42 14.86 -10.55
CA GLU A 194 -10.42 13.82 -10.69
C GLU A 194 -9.87 12.63 -11.46
N LYS A 195 -8.92 12.88 -12.36
CA LYS A 195 -8.20 11.89 -13.15
C LYS A 195 -6.71 11.89 -12.77
N PRO A 196 -6.02 10.73 -12.84
CA PRO A 196 -4.58 10.69 -12.67
C PRO A 196 -3.87 11.54 -13.72
N CYS A 197 -2.73 12.16 -13.34
CA CYS A 197 -2.02 13.07 -14.24
C CYS A 197 -1.29 12.39 -15.41
N GLY A 198 -1.04 11.09 -15.35
CA GLY A 198 -0.31 10.35 -16.38
C GLY A 198 1.21 10.62 -16.44
N LYS A 199 1.73 11.58 -15.66
CA LYS A 199 3.08 12.14 -15.82
C LYS A 199 3.98 11.99 -14.60
N CYS A 200 3.43 11.88 -13.38
CA CYS A 200 4.27 11.67 -12.19
C CYS A 200 4.87 10.27 -12.20
N GLY A 201 5.95 10.07 -11.46
CA GLY A 201 6.70 8.81 -11.44
C GLY A 201 5.82 7.59 -11.20
N THR A 202 4.86 7.67 -10.27
CA THR A 202 3.94 6.55 -9.96
C THR A 202 2.90 6.28 -11.05
N CYS A 203 2.45 7.31 -11.78
CA CYS A 203 1.61 7.10 -12.97
C CYS A 203 2.40 6.41 -14.08
N THR A 204 3.64 6.83 -14.32
CA THR A 204 4.52 6.24 -15.33
C THR A 204 4.78 4.77 -15.00
N GLU A 205 5.18 4.45 -13.76
CA GLU A 205 5.41 3.08 -13.31
C GLU A 205 4.15 2.20 -13.44
N ARG A 206 2.98 2.74 -13.09
CA ARG A 206 1.71 2.03 -13.26
C ARG A 206 1.41 1.72 -14.73
N LEU A 207 1.52 2.71 -15.61
CA LEU A 207 1.28 2.54 -17.05
C LEU A 207 2.27 1.57 -17.68
N GLU A 208 3.53 1.58 -17.26
CA GLU A 208 4.55 0.61 -17.68
C GLU A 208 4.18 -0.80 -17.25
N ALA A 209 3.76 -0.99 -15.99
CA ALA A 209 3.36 -2.29 -15.47
C ALA A 209 2.17 -2.90 -16.25
N PHE A 210 1.19 -2.10 -16.65
CA PHE A 210 0.10 -2.55 -17.52
C PHE A 210 0.60 -2.90 -18.92
N ARG A 211 1.43 -2.04 -19.53
CA ARG A 211 2.00 -2.25 -20.86
C ARG A 211 2.82 -3.52 -20.97
N ASP A 212 3.64 -3.80 -19.97
CA ASP A 212 4.47 -5.02 -19.88
C ASP A 212 3.62 -6.30 -19.87
N ASN A 213 2.39 -6.19 -19.40
CA ASN A 213 1.41 -7.28 -19.38
C ASN A 213 0.46 -7.28 -20.60
N TRP A 214 0.74 -6.46 -21.62
CA TRP A 214 -0.10 -6.32 -22.82
C TRP A 214 -1.53 -5.90 -22.48
N MET A 215 -1.68 -5.01 -21.51
CA MET A 215 -2.95 -4.51 -21.01
C MET A 215 -3.00 -3.00 -21.08
N GLU A 216 -4.22 -2.46 -21.23
CA GLU A 216 -4.50 -1.04 -21.03
C GLU A 216 -4.98 -0.83 -19.60
N ASP A 217 -4.52 0.28 -18.99
CA ASP A 217 -5.04 0.67 -17.66
C ASP A 217 -6.50 1.11 -17.80
N VAL A 218 -7.32 0.70 -16.85
CA VAL A 218 -8.75 1.03 -16.81
C VAL A 218 -9.04 2.46 -16.35
N LEU A 219 -8.03 3.16 -15.82
CA LEU A 219 -8.19 4.55 -15.38
C LEU A 219 -8.12 5.50 -16.58
N ASP A 220 -8.97 6.52 -16.53
CA ASP A 220 -8.97 7.62 -17.49
C ASP A 220 -7.99 8.71 -16.99
N TYR A 221 -6.97 8.97 -17.77
CA TYR A 221 -5.90 9.94 -17.45
C TYR A 221 -6.23 11.32 -17.99
N ASN A 222 -5.62 12.36 -17.39
CA ASN A 222 -5.70 13.71 -17.96
C ASN A 222 -5.07 13.72 -19.37
N GLU A 223 -5.78 14.26 -20.33
CA GLU A 223 -5.21 14.62 -21.63
C GLU A 223 -4.40 15.92 -21.45
N ASP A 224 -3.23 16.02 -22.11
CA ASP A 224 -2.37 17.22 -22.11
C ASP A 224 -2.99 18.41 -22.86
#